data_e04e72f474bca872e506effbde719004
#
_entry.id   e04e72f474bca872e506effbde719004
#
_cell.length_a   1.000
_cell.length_b   1.000
_cell.length_c   1.000
_cell.angle_alpha   90.00
_cell.angle_beta   90.00
_cell.angle_gamma   90.00
#
_symmetry.space_group_name_H-M   'P 1'
#
loop_
_entity.id
_entity.type
_entity.pdbx_description
1 polymer ?
#
loop_
_entity_poly.entity_id
_entity_poly.type
_entity_poly.pdbx_seq_one_letter_code
_entity_poly.pdbx_strand_id
1 'polypeptide(L)'
;MTDTGFCHDFIDHFDEQARNLLFYGDTGVGKTFLTNCVARELLNTSHTVIYLTAFHLVDILQNNTFGNDDMDDSDENMFHYILDCDLLIIDDLGTELNNAFVTSQLFLCINERLLARKSTIISTNLSLDELQNEYSERIFSRLISNYEIMLILGDDIRIKKAISD
;
A
#
# COMPACT_ATOMS: atom_id res chain seq x y z
N MET A 1 -2.31 -0.21 22.22
CA MET A 1 -1.39 -1.16 21.56
C MET A 1 -0.35 -0.31 20.87
N THR A 2 0.93 -0.58 20.99
CA THR A 2 1.97 0.19 20.29
C THR A 2 1.95 -0.19 18.81
N ASP A 3 2.36 0.71 17.90
CA ASP A 3 2.36 0.47 16.44
C ASP A 3 3.12 -0.81 16.06
N THR A 4 4.19 -1.12 16.78
CA THR A 4 4.95 -2.37 16.63
C THR A 4 4.18 -3.61 17.06
N GLY A 5 3.40 -3.55 18.15
CA GLY A 5 2.58 -4.67 18.61
C GLY A 5 1.49 -5.06 17.61
N PHE A 6 0.97 -4.08 16.90
CA PHE A 6 -0.03 -4.30 15.84
C PHE A 6 0.57 -4.98 14.60
N CYS A 7 1.77 -4.56 14.18
CA CYS A 7 2.48 -5.20 13.07
C CYS A 7 2.83 -6.67 13.40
N HIS A 8 3.23 -6.97 14.64
CA HIS A 8 3.46 -8.35 15.07
C HIS A 8 2.17 -9.19 15.02
N ASP A 9 1.07 -8.66 15.53
CA ASP A 9 -0.23 -9.34 15.46
C ASP A 9 -0.66 -9.61 14.01
N PHE A 10 -0.44 -8.66 13.11
CA PHE A 10 -0.70 -8.84 11.68
C PHE A 10 0.14 -9.97 11.07
N ILE A 11 1.42 -10.05 11.40
CA ILE A 11 2.34 -11.07 10.91
C ILE A 11 1.98 -12.45 11.49
N ASP A 12 1.75 -12.52 12.80
CA ASP A 12 1.49 -13.78 13.51
C ASP A 12 0.20 -14.48 13.04
N HIS A 13 -0.79 -13.70 12.57
CA HIS A 13 -2.08 -14.21 12.10
C HIS A 13 -2.29 -14.05 10.58
N PHE A 14 -1.21 -13.84 9.82
CA PHE A 14 -1.30 -13.55 8.39
C PHE A 14 -2.01 -14.65 7.59
N ASP A 15 -1.76 -15.91 7.92
CA ASP A 15 -2.35 -17.09 7.27
C ASP A 15 -3.79 -17.38 7.70
N GLU A 16 -4.25 -16.83 8.80
CA GLU A 16 -5.57 -17.14 9.34
C GLU A 16 -6.69 -16.40 8.62
N GLN A 17 -6.42 -15.15 8.23
CA GLN A 17 -7.38 -14.29 7.52
C GLN A 17 -6.69 -13.18 6.76
N ALA A 18 -7.23 -12.86 5.58
CA ALA A 18 -6.78 -11.67 4.85
C ALA A 18 -7.14 -10.41 5.64
N ARG A 19 -6.14 -9.61 5.98
CA ARG A 19 -6.28 -8.31 6.65
C ARG A 19 -5.63 -7.22 5.81
N ASN A 20 -6.17 -6.02 5.88
CA ASN A 20 -5.61 -4.87 5.17
C ASN A 20 -5.32 -3.75 6.16
N LEU A 21 -4.20 -3.07 5.99
CA LEU A 21 -3.77 -2.00 6.87
C LEU A 21 -3.64 -0.68 6.10
N LEU A 22 -4.09 0.41 6.72
CA LEU A 22 -3.87 1.77 6.24
C LEU A 22 -3.10 2.56 7.30
N PHE A 23 -1.82 2.84 7.03
CA PHE A 23 -1.01 3.72 7.86
C PHE A 23 -1.07 5.14 7.34
N TYR A 24 -1.50 6.07 8.17
CA TYR A 24 -1.52 7.50 7.83
C TYR A 24 -0.86 8.33 8.92
N GLY A 25 -0.41 9.54 8.60
CA GLY A 25 0.27 10.45 9.51
C GLY A 25 1.37 11.24 8.82
N ASP A 26 2.00 12.14 9.56
CA ASP A 26 2.99 13.07 9.03
C ASP A 26 4.19 12.37 8.36
N THR A 27 4.89 13.14 7.52
CA THR A 27 6.14 12.68 6.91
C THR A 27 7.21 12.42 7.98
N GLY A 28 7.98 11.33 7.83
CA GLY A 28 9.11 11.02 8.72
C GLY A 28 8.77 10.28 10.00
N VAL A 29 7.49 10.04 10.33
CA VAL A 29 7.07 9.34 11.56
C VAL A 29 7.34 7.83 11.56
N GLY A 30 7.80 7.26 10.45
CA GLY A 30 8.23 5.86 10.37
C GLY A 30 7.28 4.90 9.66
N LYS A 31 6.27 5.36 8.92
CA LYS A 31 5.33 4.49 8.16
C LYS A 31 6.07 3.53 7.23
N THR A 32 6.92 4.05 6.35
CA THR A 32 7.76 3.25 5.45
C THR A 32 8.67 2.26 6.19
N PHE A 33 9.17 2.61 7.38
CA PHE A 33 9.95 1.69 8.20
C PHE A 33 9.09 0.52 8.69
N LEU A 34 7.89 0.78 9.18
CA LEU A 34 6.96 -0.27 9.63
C LEU A 34 6.56 -1.22 8.49
N THR A 35 6.22 -0.67 7.31
CA THR A 35 5.85 -1.49 6.14
C THR A 35 7.01 -2.37 5.67
N ASN A 36 8.26 -1.85 5.69
CA ASN A 36 9.45 -2.63 5.39
C ASN A 36 9.71 -3.75 6.40
N CYS A 37 9.48 -3.51 7.70
CA CYS A 37 9.60 -4.55 8.72
C CYS A 37 8.60 -5.70 8.47
N VAL A 38 7.34 -5.38 8.17
CA VAL A 38 6.33 -6.39 7.84
C VAL A 38 6.72 -7.18 6.59
N ALA A 39 7.13 -6.48 5.52
CA ALA A 39 7.57 -7.12 4.28
C ALA A 39 8.70 -8.12 4.53
N ARG A 40 9.72 -7.70 5.29
CA ARG A 40 10.88 -8.54 5.62
C ARG A 40 10.49 -9.81 6.38
N GLU A 41 9.64 -9.67 7.40
CA GLU A 41 9.24 -10.84 8.19
C GLU A 41 8.42 -11.83 7.36
N LEU A 42 7.47 -11.36 6.54
CA LEU A 42 6.69 -12.24 5.67
C LEU A 42 7.52 -12.91 4.56
N LEU A 43 8.51 -12.23 4.01
CA LEU A 43 9.46 -12.85 3.07
C LEU A 43 10.25 -14.00 3.71
N ASN A 44 10.51 -13.95 5.03
CA ASN A 44 11.17 -15.03 5.75
C ASN A 44 10.25 -16.26 5.97
N THR A 45 8.95 -16.11 5.78
CA THR A 45 7.92 -17.15 5.98
C THR A 45 7.37 -17.72 4.67
N SER A 46 8.07 -17.57 3.56
CA SER A 46 7.71 -18.09 2.23
C SER A 46 6.49 -17.43 1.57
N HIS A 47 6.07 -16.26 2.04
CA HIS A 47 5.03 -15.48 1.38
C HIS A 47 5.59 -14.65 0.22
N THR A 48 4.74 -14.41 -0.77
CA THR A 48 5.04 -13.51 -1.88
C THR A 48 4.67 -12.09 -1.47
N VAL A 49 5.65 -11.17 -1.51
CA VAL A 49 5.46 -9.77 -1.15
C VAL A 49 5.88 -8.88 -2.32
N ILE A 50 4.99 -7.98 -2.73
CA ILE A 50 5.31 -6.92 -3.68
C ILE A 50 5.26 -5.58 -2.95
N TYR A 51 6.34 -4.82 -3.03
CA TYR A 51 6.48 -3.49 -2.44
C TYR A 51 6.66 -2.45 -3.56
N LEU A 52 5.70 -1.54 -3.68
CA LEU A 52 5.70 -0.47 -4.69
C LEU A 52 5.37 0.86 -4.02
N THR A 53 5.94 1.94 -4.52
CA THR A 53 5.37 3.26 -4.27
C THR A 53 4.10 3.43 -5.09
N ALA A 54 3.19 4.31 -4.66
CA ALA A 54 1.97 4.60 -5.42
C ALA A 54 2.29 5.05 -6.85
N PHE A 55 3.37 5.83 -7.04
CA PHE A 55 3.84 6.25 -8.36
C PHE A 55 4.19 5.04 -9.26
N HIS A 56 5.00 4.09 -8.76
CA HIS A 56 5.38 2.90 -9.53
C HIS A 56 4.19 1.99 -9.82
N LEU A 57 3.26 1.85 -8.86
CA LEU A 57 2.03 1.10 -9.09
C LEU A 57 1.22 1.70 -10.23
N VAL A 58 1.02 3.02 -10.22
CA VAL A 58 0.28 3.72 -11.27
C VAL A 58 0.96 3.57 -12.64
N ASP A 59 2.28 3.64 -12.70
CA ASP A 59 3.04 3.43 -13.93
C ASP A 59 2.81 2.05 -14.53
N ILE A 60 2.86 1.00 -13.70
CA ILE A 60 2.56 -0.38 -14.13
C ILE A 60 1.10 -0.51 -14.60
N LEU A 61 0.14 0.08 -13.88
CA LEU A 61 -1.28 0.03 -14.24
C LEU A 61 -1.55 0.77 -15.56
N GLN A 62 -0.85 1.88 -15.82
CA GLN A 62 -0.96 2.62 -17.09
C GLN A 62 -0.38 1.81 -18.24
N ASN A 63 0.79 1.24 -18.07
CA ASN A 63 1.44 0.43 -19.10
C ASN A 63 0.59 -0.79 -19.46
N ASN A 64 0.04 -1.47 -18.48
CA ASN A 64 -0.86 -2.61 -18.72
C ASN A 64 -2.13 -2.25 -19.51
N THR A 65 -2.60 -1.01 -19.44
CA THR A 65 -3.85 -0.59 -20.10
C THR A 65 -3.60 -0.01 -21.50
N PHE A 66 -2.50 0.73 -21.70
CA PHE A 66 -2.23 1.47 -22.94
C PHE A 66 -1.03 0.93 -23.72
N GLY A 67 -0.41 -0.15 -23.24
CA GLY A 67 0.68 -0.80 -23.95
C GLY A 67 0.27 -1.23 -25.36
N ASN A 68 1.16 -0.97 -26.34
CA ASN A 68 0.97 -1.41 -27.71
C ASN A 68 1.22 -2.92 -27.82
N ASP A 69 0.72 -3.58 -28.87
CA ASP A 69 0.88 -5.02 -29.18
C ASP A 69 2.36 -5.51 -29.23
N ASP A 70 3.33 -4.62 -29.15
CA ASP A 70 4.78 -4.90 -29.06
C ASP A 70 5.32 -4.95 -27.62
N MET A 71 4.43 -4.98 -26.59
CA MET A 71 4.89 -5.04 -25.20
C MET A 71 5.58 -6.36 -24.88
N ASP A 72 6.70 -6.24 -24.21
CA ASP A 72 7.42 -7.35 -23.59
C ASP A 72 6.47 -8.04 -22.60
N ASP A 73 6.35 -9.37 -22.67
CA ASP A 73 5.53 -10.23 -21.77
C ASP A 73 5.72 -9.91 -20.26
N SER A 74 6.71 -9.08 -19.94
CA SER A 74 7.09 -8.70 -18.58
C SER A 74 6.08 -7.81 -17.86
N ASP A 75 5.43 -6.84 -18.54
CA ASP A 75 4.52 -5.87 -17.90
C ASP A 75 3.14 -6.45 -17.65
N GLU A 76 2.62 -7.27 -18.56
CA GLU A 76 1.38 -8.01 -18.36
C GLU A 76 1.53 -9.01 -17.20
N ASN A 77 2.68 -9.65 -17.10
CA ASN A 77 3.02 -10.52 -15.98
C ASN A 77 3.09 -9.75 -14.64
N MET A 78 3.63 -8.52 -14.61
CA MET A 78 3.74 -7.73 -13.38
C MET A 78 2.37 -7.36 -12.81
N PHE A 79 1.40 -6.99 -13.66
CA PHE A 79 0.04 -6.70 -13.23
C PHE A 79 -0.61 -7.93 -12.56
N HIS A 80 -0.45 -9.12 -13.16
CA HIS A 80 -0.93 -10.36 -12.56
C HIS A 80 -0.25 -10.65 -11.22
N TYR A 81 1.07 -10.46 -11.10
CA TYR A 81 1.76 -10.63 -9.83
C TYR A 81 1.27 -9.67 -8.75
N ILE A 82 0.96 -8.42 -9.11
CA ILE A 82 0.37 -7.44 -8.17
C ILE A 82 -0.98 -7.92 -7.64
N LEU A 83 -1.80 -8.54 -8.47
CA LEU A 83 -3.10 -9.06 -8.04
C LEU A 83 -2.97 -10.35 -7.21
N ASP A 84 -2.01 -11.22 -7.53
CA ASP A 84 -1.90 -12.56 -6.97
C ASP A 84 -0.99 -12.69 -5.75
N CYS A 85 -0.04 -11.77 -5.54
CA CYS A 85 0.87 -11.83 -4.40
C CYS A 85 0.10 -11.86 -3.06
N ASP A 86 0.67 -12.51 -2.05
CA ASP A 86 0.03 -12.66 -0.75
C ASP A 86 -0.09 -11.32 -0.03
N LEU A 87 0.95 -10.48 -0.12
CA LEU A 87 0.94 -9.11 0.40
C LEU A 87 1.36 -8.12 -0.68
N LEU A 88 0.53 -7.12 -0.94
CA LEU A 88 0.88 -5.91 -1.68
C LEU A 88 1.09 -4.75 -0.70
N ILE A 89 2.21 -4.05 -0.81
CA ILE A 89 2.47 -2.82 -0.07
C ILE A 89 2.49 -1.65 -1.08
N ILE A 90 1.61 -0.69 -0.86
CA ILE A 90 1.53 0.57 -1.61
C ILE A 90 2.01 1.68 -0.69
N ASP A 91 3.25 2.13 -0.89
CA ASP A 91 3.88 3.16 -0.08
C ASP A 91 3.67 4.56 -0.67
N ASP A 92 3.48 5.54 0.20
CA ASP A 92 3.29 6.95 -0.14
C ASP A 92 2.11 7.22 -1.10
N LEU A 93 0.93 6.63 -0.84
CA LEU A 93 -0.30 6.94 -1.56
C LEU A 93 -0.62 8.43 -1.45
N GLY A 94 -0.93 9.08 -2.57
CA GLY A 94 -1.18 10.53 -2.67
C GLY A 94 0.00 11.32 -3.22
N THR A 95 1.10 10.65 -3.62
CA THR A 95 2.25 11.29 -4.28
C THR A 95 2.20 11.18 -5.80
N GLU A 96 1.37 10.30 -6.32
CA GLU A 96 1.13 10.13 -7.76
C GLU A 96 0.27 11.26 -8.34
N LEU A 97 0.37 11.46 -9.66
CA LEU A 97 -0.50 12.39 -10.37
C LEU A 97 -1.91 11.79 -10.46
N ASN A 98 -2.81 12.30 -9.59
CA ASN A 98 -4.18 11.81 -9.55
C ASN A 98 -5.01 12.36 -10.73
N ASN A 99 -5.66 11.47 -11.44
CA ASN A 99 -6.63 11.77 -12.48
C ASN A 99 -7.70 10.65 -12.53
N ALA A 100 -8.75 10.84 -13.31
CA ALA A 100 -9.86 9.88 -13.38
C ALA A 100 -9.42 8.47 -13.79
N PHE A 101 -8.40 8.35 -14.65
CA PHE A 101 -7.86 7.06 -15.06
C PHE A 101 -7.12 6.38 -13.89
N VAL A 102 -6.19 7.09 -13.25
CA VAL A 102 -5.43 6.60 -12.08
C VAL A 102 -6.37 6.16 -10.96
N THR A 103 -7.35 7.01 -10.62
CA THR A 103 -8.39 6.68 -9.63
C THR A 103 -9.14 5.40 -9.99
N SER A 104 -9.50 5.21 -11.25
CA SER A 104 -10.20 4.00 -11.73
C SER A 104 -9.33 2.76 -11.62
N GLN A 105 -8.06 2.84 -11.99
CA GLN A 105 -7.12 1.71 -11.95
C GLN A 105 -6.77 1.31 -10.50
N LEU A 106 -6.54 2.29 -9.63
CA LEU A 106 -6.35 2.04 -8.19
C LEU A 106 -7.57 1.38 -7.57
N PHE A 107 -8.77 1.85 -7.91
CA PHE A 107 -10.00 1.21 -7.46
C PHE A 107 -10.08 -0.25 -7.92
N LEU A 108 -9.78 -0.52 -9.19
CA LEU A 108 -9.79 -1.88 -9.73
C LEU A 108 -8.81 -2.77 -8.97
N CYS A 109 -7.57 -2.35 -8.82
CA CYS A 109 -6.53 -3.10 -8.11
C CYS A 109 -6.94 -3.42 -6.66
N ILE A 110 -7.37 -2.41 -5.89
CA ILE A 110 -7.81 -2.57 -4.50
C ILE A 110 -9.02 -3.52 -4.43
N ASN A 111 -10.01 -3.33 -5.31
CA ASN A 111 -11.23 -4.13 -5.30
C ASN A 111 -10.98 -5.60 -5.66
N GLU A 112 -10.19 -5.88 -6.69
CA GLU A 112 -9.83 -7.25 -7.09
C GLU A 112 -9.10 -7.99 -5.97
N ARG A 113 -8.14 -7.34 -5.30
CA ARG A 113 -7.44 -7.95 -4.16
C ARG A 113 -8.36 -8.21 -2.98
N LEU A 114 -9.28 -7.29 -2.67
CA LEU A 114 -10.31 -7.51 -1.63
C LEU A 114 -11.20 -8.71 -1.95
N LEU A 115 -11.66 -8.83 -3.20
CA LEU A 115 -12.48 -9.97 -3.66
C LEU A 115 -11.70 -11.29 -3.61
N ALA A 116 -10.42 -11.27 -3.97
CA ALA A 116 -9.52 -12.42 -3.90
C ALA A 116 -9.04 -12.74 -2.47
N ARG A 117 -9.42 -11.94 -1.47
CA ARG A 117 -8.96 -12.06 -0.07
C ARG A 117 -7.44 -12.02 0.05
N LYS A 118 -6.79 -11.14 -0.69
CA LYS A 118 -5.36 -10.88 -0.63
C LYS A 118 -5.07 -9.66 0.23
N SER A 119 -4.08 -9.76 1.10
CA SER A 119 -3.72 -8.70 2.05
C SER A 119 -3.04 -7.51 1.35
N THR A 120 -3.41 -6.30 1.75
CA THR A 120 -2.81 -5.06 1.21
C THR A 120 -2.49 -4.12 2.36
N ILE A 121 -1.29 -3.56 2.35
CA ILE A 121 -0.90 -2.46 3.24
C ILE A 121 -0.73 -1.20 2.41
N ILE A 122 -1.32 -0.11 2.87
CA ILE A 122 -1.18 1.22 2.25
C ILE A 122 -0.57 2.17 3.28
N SER A 123 0.42 2.95 2.88
CA SER A 123 0.88 4.09 3.67
C SER A 123 0.57 5.40 2.93
N THR A 124 0.28 6.45 3.69
CA THR A 124 0.02 7.79 3.14
C THR A 124 0.39 8.89 4.13
N ASN A 125 0.77 10.05 3.59
CA ASN A 125 0.94 11.27 4.38
C ASN A 125 -0.36 12.09 4.45
N LEU A 126 -1.38 11.73 3.69
CA LEU A 126 -2.67 12.40 3.69
C LEU A 126 -3.46 12.03 4.96
N SER A 127 -4.17 13.01 5.52
CA SER A 127 -5.21 12.76 6.51
C SER A 127 -6.40 12.04 5.88
N LEU A 128 -7.31 11.52 6.70
CA LEU A 128 -8.51 10.86 6.19
C LEU A 128 -9.42 11.83 5.40
N ASP A 129 -9.48 13.10 5.80
CA ASP A 129 -10.22 14.14 5.08
C ASP A 129 -9.59 14.45 3.73
N GLU A 130 -8.25 14.51 3.65
CA GLU A 130 -7.52 14.70 2.40
C GLU A 130 -7.69 13.49 1.48
N LEU A 131 -7.62 12.26 1.99
CA LEU A 131 -7.89 11.04 1.23
C LEU A 131 -9.30 11.04 0.63
N GLN A 132 -10.30 11.49 1.39
CA GLN A 132 -11.68 11.60 0.91
C GLN A 132 -11.82 12.63 -0.22
N ASN A 133 -11.06 13.73 -0.14
CA ASN A 133 -11.11 14.79 -1.16
C ASN A 133 -10.30 14.44 -2.41
N GLU A 134 -9.17 13.73 -2.24
CA GLU A 134 -8.24 13.41 -3.33
C GLU A 134 -8.72 12.23 -4.17
N TYR A 135 -9.33 11.23 -3.53
CA TYR A 135 -9.79 10.01 -4.20
C TYR A 135 -11.31 9.96 -4.34
N SER A 136 -11.79 9.10 -5.25
CA SER A 136 -13.23 8.90 -5.41
C SER A 136 -13.86 8.33 -4.13
N GLU A 137 -15.14 8.65 -3.91
CA GLU A 137 -15.92 8.08 -2.83
C GLU A 137 -15.85 6.54 -2.78
N ARG A 138 -15.71 5.91 -3.95
CA ARG A 138 -15.60 4.45 -4.05
C ARG A 138 -14.31 3.91 -3.43
N ILE A 139 -13.17 4.54 -3.69
CA ILE A 139 -11.86 4.18 -3.08
C ILE A 139 -11.94 4.43 -1.58
N PHE A 140 -12.32 5.64 -1.17
CA PHE A 140 -12.40 6.01 0.24
C PHE A 140 -13.30 5.05 1.03
N SER A 141 -14.48 4.73 0.50
CA SER A 141 -15.38 3.75 1.12
C SER A 141 -14.75 2.36 1.26
N ARG A 142 -13.97 1.89 0.27
CA ARG A 142 -13.23 0.61 0.37
C ARG A 142 -12.17 0.65 1.46
N LEU A 143 -11.41 1.74 1.54
CA LEU A 143 -10.37 1.91 2.57
C LEU A 143 -10.99 1.92 3.97
N ILE A 144 -12.02 2.74 4.21
CA ILE A 144 -12.66 2.85 5.53
C ILE A 144 -13.35 1.55 5.96
N SER A 145 -13.96 0.81 5.01
CA SER A 145 -14.75 -0.37 5.36
C SER A 145 -13.95 -1.67 5.44
N ASN A 146 -12.77 -1.75 4.83
CA ASN A 146 -12.03 -3.01 4.68
C ASN A 146 -10.58 -2.96 5.18
N TYR A 147 -10.12 -1.80 5.66
CA TYR A 147 -8.77 -1.63 6.19
C TYR A 147 -8.81 -1.30 7.68
N GLU A 148 -7.88 -1.85 8.42
CA GLU A 148 -7.60 -1.42 9.79
C GLU A 148 -6.77 -0.15 9.72
N ILE A 149 -7.33 0.96 10.21
CA ILE A 149 -6.79 2.31 10.02
C ILE A 149 -5.93 2.68 11.22
N MET A 150 -4.69 3.07 10.97
CA MET A 150 -3.72 3.39 12.00
C MET A 150 -3.09 4.76 11.77
N LEU A 151 -3.30 5.65 12.74
CA LEU A 151 -2.56 6.91 12.80
C LEU A 151 -1.18 6.64 13.40
N ILE A 152 -0.12 6.87 12.63
CA ILE A 152 1.25 6.78 13.11
C ILE A 152 1.69 8.15 13.57
N LEU A 153 1.98 8.25 14.86
CA LEU A 153 2.43 9.48 15.51
C LEU A 153 3.92 9.38 15.86
N GLY A 154 4.63 10.46 15.71
CA GLY A 154 6.05 10.55 16.11
C GLY A 154 6.68 11.85 15.66
N ASP A 155 7.90 12.09 16.15
CA ASP A 155 8.74 13.16 15.60
C ASP A 155 9.44 12.65 14.34
N ASP A 156 9.74 13.55 13.42
CA ASP A 156 10.49 13.18 12.22
C ASP A 156 11.86 12.58 12.57
N ILE A 157 11.98 11.27 12.38
CA ILE A 157 13.19 10.50 12.69
C ILE A 157 14.39 10.97 11.85
N ARG A 158 14.15 11.53 10.65
CA ARG A 158 15.19 12.04 9.76
C ARG A 158 15.83 13.30 10.33
N ILE A 159 15.02 14.20 10.92
CA ILE A 159 15.50 15.43 11.59
C ILE A 159 16.26 15.07 12.86
N LYS A 160 15.78 14.13 13.66
CA LYS A 160 16.49 13.66 14.87
C LYS A 160 17.88 13.11 14.55
N LYS A 161 18.01 12.32 13.50
CA LYS A 161 19.30 11.80 13.04
C LYS A 161 20.26 12.92 12.60
N ALA A 162 19.77 13.90 11.84
CA ALA A 162 20.58 15.01 11.35
C ALA A 162 21.06 15.98 12.45
N ILE A 163 20.41 16.01 13.62
CA ILE A 163 20.79 16.86 14.76
C ILE A 163 21.73 16.11 15.72
N SER A 164 21.79 14.77 15.66
CA SER A 164 22.58 13.93 16.57
C SER A 164 23.97 13.57 16.04
N ASP A 165 24.28 13.91 14.79
CA ASP A 165 25.58 13.82 14.12
C ASP A 165 26.27 15.21 14.13
#